data_ea5f5c95a4770acd1c178488ae91ec09
#
_entry.id   ea5f5c95a4770acd1c178488ae91ec09
#
_cell.length_a   1.000
_cell.length_b   1.000
_cell.length_c   1.000
_cell.angle_alpha   90.00
_cell.angle_beta   90.00
_cell.angle_gamma   90.00
#
_symmetry.space_group_name_H-M   'P 1'
#
loop_
_entity.id
_entity.type
_entity.pdbx_description
1 polymer ?
#
loop_
_entity_poly.entity_id
_entity_poly.type
_entity_poly.pdbx_seq_one_letter_code
_entity_poly.pdbx_strand_id
1 'polypeptide(L)'
;MSLGIGIFVGAFMYCDFDFLQSVDTMFNIMATAVGGNVHILVFLVLLGILVEAISSSGAARAYGEWAARVIQGKRSALSVTVILGVLIFIDDYFNCLTVGTVMRPVTDKFKITRAKLAYIIDATAAPVCIIAPVSSWAAAVASSLPESSTIDGFSLFLQTIPFNIYAWLTILFMLLLIWRGRDYFTMAAYEAKSHGELIIAEEYRQSENKLGESGNGKIIDLILPLAVLIGCCIFGLLYTGGIMEGKSIPTAFADCEAARGLVIGSFIALIFTFCFYIPRGVLSFSRFCKCLTMGFVDMTSAIFILCLAWTLSAVCGEEYLNLGGYVGSVVSGNAQIAMLLPALFFCVALGLGFATGTSWGTFG
;
A
#
# COMPACT_ATOMS: atom_id res chain seq x y z
N MET A 1 -1.77 2.00 19.22
CA MET A 1 -1.90 2.66 20.54
C MET A 1 -1.54 4.13 20.50
N SER A 2 -0.39 4.55 19.97
CA SER A 2 0.02 5.97 19.91
C SER A 2 -1.00 6.88 19.22
N LEU A 3 -1.50 6.49 18.05
CA LEU A 3 -2.55 7.22 17.32
C LEU A 3 -3.82 7.39 18.16
N GLY A 4 -4.30 6.32 18.82
CA GLY A 4 -5.51 6.40 19.65
C GLY A 4 -5.34 7.32 20.85
N ILE A 5 -4.16 7.33 21.47
CA ILE A 5 -3.85 8.28 22.55
C ILE A 5 -3.82 9.72 22.02
N GLY A 6 -3.20 9.94 20.84
CA GLY A 6 -3.16 11.26 20.20
C GLY A 6 -4.55 11.80 19.90
N ILE A 7 -5.45 10.97 19.33
CA ILE A 7 -6.84 11.32 19.05
C ILE A 7 -7.57 11.71 20.33
N PHE A 8 -7.45 10.87 21.38
CA PHE A 8 -8.11 11.16 22.65
C PHE A 8 -7.59 12.45 23.29
N VAL A 9 -6.27 12.66 23.33
CA VAL A 9 -5.67 13.89 23.87
C VAL A 9 -6.13 15.11 23.08
N GLY A 10 -6.17 15.03 21.75
CA GLY A 10 -6.67 16.11 20.90
C GLY A 10 -8.14 16.44 21.15
N ALA A 11 -9.00 15.43 21.23
CA ALA A 11 -10.41 15.61 21.55
C ALA A 11 -10.59 16.16 23.00
N PHE A 12 -9.75 15.73 23.93
CA PHE A 12 -9.78 16.18 25.33
C PHE A 12 -9.37 17.64 25.46
N MET A 13 -8.40 18.09 24.69
CA MET A 13 -8.03 19.51 24.60
C MET A 13 -9.13 20.35 23.95
N TYR A 14 -9.79 19.83 22.90
CA TYR A 14 -10.89 20.51 22.22
C TYR A 14 -12.13 20.69 23.10
N CYS A 15 -12.43 19.70 23.94
CA CYS A 15 -13.60 19.71 24.86
C CYS A 15 -13.30 20.32 26.24
N ASP A 16 -12.32 21.22 26.36
CA ASP A 16 -11.97 21.87 27.63
C ASP A 16 -11.78 20.91 28.80
N PHE A 17 -11.19 19.72 28.51
CA PHE A 17 -10.89 18.67 29.48
C PHE A 17 -12.11 17.93 30.07
N ASP A 18 -13.28 18.00 29.43
CA ASP A 18 -14.44 17.15 29.77
C ASP A 18 -14.25 15.75 29.21
N PHE A 19 -14.19 14.73 30.09
CA PHE A 19 -13.92 13.35 29.67
C PHE A 19 -15.04 12.74 28.84
N LEU A 20 -16.31 12.89 29.24
CA LEU A 20 -17.43 12.26 28.54
C LEU A 20 -17.66 12.91 27.16
N GLN A 21 -17.59 14.24 27.13
CA GLN A 21 -17.72 14.97 25.88
C GLN A 21 -16.56 14.64 24.93
N SER A 22 -15.35 14.46 25.43
CA SER A 22 -14.19 14.08 24.63
C SER A 22 -14.35 12.70 23.97
N VAL A 23 -14.88 11.73 24.73
CA VAL A 23 -15.14 10.39 24.19
C VAL A 23 -16.22 10.42 23.11
N ASP A 24 -17.32 11.13 23.33
CA ASP A 24 -18.38 11.30 22.33
C ASP A 24 -17.87 11.99 21.08
N THR A 25 -17.16 13.12 21.25
CA THR A 25 -16.57 13.88 20.15
C THR A 25 -15.56 13.04 19.37
N MET A 26 -14.69 12.29 20.02
CA MET A 26 -13.72 11.41 19.38
C MET A 26 -14.40 10.38 18.44
N PHE A 27 -15.48 9.74 18.89
CA PHE A 27 -16.21 8.76 18.07
C PHE A 27 -17.00 9.43 16.95
N ASN A 28 -17.55 10.62 17.16
CA ASN A 28 -18.22 11.39 16.11
C ASN A 28 -17.23 11.82 15.00
N ILE A 29 -16.05 12.31 15.39
CA ILE A 29 -14.98 12.64 14.43
C ILE A 29 -14.56 11.37 13.66
N MET A 30 -14.38 10.25 14.35
CA MET A 30 -14.03 8.97 13.73
C MET A 30 -15.09 8.54 12.71
N ALA A 31 -16.38 8.62 13.07
CA ALA A 31 -17.46 8.23 12.18
C ALA A 31 -17.47 9.06 10.89
N THR A 32 -17.26 10.39 11.01
CA THR A 32 -17.22 11.30 9.87
C THR A 32 -15.98 11.05 9.00
N ALA A 33 -14.80 10.98 9.62
CA ALA A 33 -13.54 10.80 8.91
C ALA A 33 -13.48 9.44 8.16
N VAL A 34 -13.94 8.36 8.80
CA VAL A 34 -14.02 7.03 8.19
C VAL A 34 -15.08 7.00 7.10
N GLY A 35 -16.24 7.64 7.32
CA GLY A 35 -17.32 7.73 6.34
C GLY A 35 -16.89 8.40 5.05
N GLY A 36 -16.12 9.48 5.12
CA GLY A 36 -15.54 10.17 3.96
C GLY A 36 -14.57 9.30 3.14
N ASN A 37 -13.90 8.35 3.81
CA ASN A 37 -12.87 7.51 3.18
C ASN A 37 -13.31 6.04 2.98
N VAL A 38 -14.59 5.72 3.11
CA VAL A 38 -15.10 4.34 3.05
C VAL A 38 -14.74 3.61 1.75
N HIS A 39 -14.61 4.31 0.62
CA HIS A 39 -14.22 3.72 -0.65
C HIS A 39 -12.84 3.07 -0.59
N ILE A 40 -11.88 3.69 0.12
CA ILE A 40 -10.54 3.13 0.29
C ILE A 40 -10.59 1.85 1.11
N LEU A 41 -11.40 1.81 2.17
CA LEU A 41 -11.58 0.60 2.98
C LEU A 41 -12.19 -0.54 2.17
N VAL A 42 -13.22 -0.25 1.38
CA VAL A 42 -13.86 -1.23 0.49
C VAL A 42 -12.84 -1.74 -0.54
N PHE A 43 -12.04 -0.86 -1.14
CA PHE A 43 -10.98 -1.25 -2.06
C PHE A 43 -9.98 -2.21 -1.42
N LEU A 44 -9.48 -1.91 -0.23
CA LEU A 44 -8.53 -2.76 0.49
C LEU A 44 -9.13 -4.15 0.79
N VAL A 45 -10.40 -4.21 1.19
CA VAL A 45 -11.09 -5.49 1.43
C VAL A 45 -11.19 -6.30 0.14
N LEU A 46 -11.64 -5.70 -0.96
CA LEU A 46 -11.76 -6.38 -2.25
C LEU A 46 -10.39 -6.88 -2.74
N LEU A 47 -9.36 -6.07 -2.53
CA LEU A 47 -7.99 -6.40 -2.87
C LEU A 47 -7.48 -7.59 -2.04
N GLY A 48 -7.66 -7.56 -0.71
CA GLY A 48 -7.29 -8.65 0.17
C GLY A 48 -7.98 -9.97 -0.22
N ILE A 49 -9.26 -9.91 -0.58
CA ILE A 49 -10.01 -11.08 -1.07
C ILE A 49 -9.40 -11.62 -2.37
N LEU A 50 -9.06 -10.75 -3.31
CA LEU A 50 -8.44 -11.15 -4.57
C LEU A 50 -7.08 -11.80 -4.35
N VAL A 51 -6.24 -11.20 -3.50
CA VAL A 51 -4.92 -11.73 -3.13
C VAL A 51 -5.04 -13.10 -2.47
N GLU A 52 -5.97 -13.26 -1.53
CA GLU A 52 -6.21 -14.54 -0.87
C GLU A 52 -6.73 -15.60 -1.85
N ALA A 53 -7.62 -15.22 -2.79
CA ALA A 53 -8.08 -16.14 -3.84
C ALA A 53 -6.92 -16.60 -4.75
N ILE A 54 -6.03 -15.68 -5.15
CA ILE A 54 -4.82 -16.02 -5.92
C ILE A 54 -3.89 -16.92 -5.11
N SER A 55 -3.65 -16.61 -3.85
CA SER A 55 -2.81 -17.40 -2.95
C SER A 55 -3.37 -18.81 -2.76
N SER A 56 -4.66 -18.92 -2.45
CA SER A 56 -5.38 -20.19 -2.26
C SER A 56 -5.48 -21.03 -3.54
N SER A 57 -5.33 -20.43 -4.73
CA SER A 57 -5.38 -21.15 -6.02
C SER A 57 -4.17 -22.07 -6.24
N GLY A 58 -3.05 -21.85 -5.54
CA GLY A 58 -1.77 -22.50 -5.78
C GLY A 58 -0.99 -21.96 -6.98
N ALA A 59 -1.48 -20.92 -7.63
CA ALA A 59 -0.85 -20.31 -8.80
C ALA A 59 0.51 -19.67 -8.46
N ALA A 60 0.65 -19.11 -7.27
CA ALA A 60 1.91 -18.56 -6.77
C ALA A 60 3.01 -19.65 -6.67
N ARG A 61 2.66 -20.84 -6.20
CA ARG A 61 3.58 -21.98 -6.17
C ARG A 61 3.97 -22.43 -7.58
N ALA A 62 2.99 -22.56 -8.48
CA ALA A 62 3.26 -22.94 -9.88
C ALA A 62 4.18 -21.94 -10.57
N TYR A 63 3.99 -20.63 -10.33
CA TYR A 63 4.89 -19.58 -10.79
C TYR A 63 6.29 -19.71 -10.18
N GLY A 64 6.38 -19.93 -8.87
CA GLY A 64 7.64 -20.12 -8.16
C GLY A 64 8.44 -21.31 -8.70
N GLU A 65 7.78 -22.45 -8.95
CA GLU A 65 8.41 -23.63 -9.54
C GLU A 65 8.91 -23.38 -10.97
N TRP A 66 8.12 -22.66 -11.78
CA TRP A 66 8.53 -22.26 -13.12
C TRP A 66 9.69 -21.25 -13.08
N ALA A 67 9.57 -20.19 -12.31
CA ALA A 67 10.60 -19.19 -12.14
C ALA A 67 11.90 -19.80 -11.62
N ALA A 68 11.79 -20.76 -10.70
CA ALA A 68 12.93 -21.50 -10.20
C ALA A 68 13.66 -22.35 -11.28
N ARG A 69 13.00 -22.75 -12.35
CA ARG A 69 13.64 -23.45 -13.49
C ARG A 69 14.34 -22.47 -14.45
N VAL A 70 13.74 -21.30 -14.64
CA VAL A 70 14.23 -20.28 -15.60
C VAL A 70 15.32 -19.40 -14.95
N ILE A 71 15.15 -19.09 -13.68
CA ILE A 71 16.09 -18.24 -12.93
C ILE A 71 17.30 -19.07 -12.53
N GLN A 72 18.50 -18.58 -12.87
CA GLN A 72 19.75 -19.32 -12.71
C GLN A 72 20.63 -18.84 -11.54
N GLY A 73 20.20 -17.85 -10.72
CA GLY A 73 21.01 -17.36 -9.64
C GLY A 73 20.36 -16.31 -8.74
N LYS A 74 21.03 -16.02 -7.60
CA LYS A 74 20.57 -15.03 -6.63
C LYS A 74 20.26 -13.65 -7.25
N ARG A 75 21.17 -13.15 -8.10
CA ARG A 75 21.00 -11.84 -8.75
C ARG A 75 19.77 -11.81 -9.66
N SER A 76 19.59 -12.86 -10.44
CA SER A 76 18.44 -12.99 -11.34
C SER A 76 17.12 -13.08 -10.54
N ALA A 77 17.10 -13.83 -9.43
CA ALA A 77 15.94 -13.91 -8.56
C ALA A 77 15.56 -12.54 -7.98
N LEU A 78 16.55 -11.81 -7.46
CA LEU A 78 16.33 -10.46 -6.92
C LEU A 78 15.89 -9.47 -8.00
N SER A 79 16.49 -9.53 -9.22
CA SER A 79 16.09 -8.67 -10.33
C SER A 79 14.64 -8.93 -10.78
N VAL A 80 14.22 -10.20 -10.84
CA VAL A 80 12.82 -10.55 -11.15
C VAL A 80 11.87 -10.07 -10.05
N THR A 81 12.29 -10.12 -8.77
CA THR A 81 11.50 -9.56 -7.66
C THR A 81 11.29 -8.06 -7.85
N VAL A 82 12.34 -7.32 -8.17
CA VAL A 82 12.26 -5.88 -8.45
C VAL A 82 11.36 -5.57 -9.63
N ILE A 83 11.54 -6.29 -10.74
CA ILE A 83 10.72 -6.09 -11.94
C ILE A 83 9.23 -6.32 -11.62
N LEU A 84 8.93 -7.39 -10.87
CA LEU A 84 7.55 -7.68 -10.46
C LEU A 84 7.01 -6.58 -9.53
N GLY A 85 7.82 -6.10 -8.57
CA GLY A 85 7.46 -4.98 -7.70
C GLY A 85 7.19 -3.70 -8.48
N VAL A 86 7.99 -3.38 -9.49
CA VAL A 86 7.77 -2.22 -10.35
C VAL A 86 6.51 -2.38 -11.22
N LEU A 87 6.19 -3.58 -11.69
CA LEU A 87 5.00 -3.83 -12.49
C LEU A 87 3.70 -3.71 -11.69
N ILE A 88 3.76 -3.97 -10.37
CA ILE A 88 2.60 -3.87 -9.48
C ILE A 88 2.63 -2.51 -8.76
N PHE A 89 2.47 -1.43 -9.51
CA PHE A 89 2.64 -0.05 -9.02
C PHE A 89 1.34 0.62 -8.51
N ILE A 90 0.20 -0.07 -8.55
CA ILE A 90 -1.11 0.53 -8.27
C ILE A 90 -1.25 0.85 -6.78
N ASP A 91 -0.79 -0.05 -5.91
CA ASP A 91 -0.91 0.07 -4.47
C ASP A 91 0.25 -0.64 -3.76
N ASP A 92 0.78 -0.05 -2.69
CA ASP A 92 1.94 -0.56 -1.96
C ASP A 92 1.62 -1.80 -1.12
N TYR A 93 0.47 -1.88 -0.48
CA TYR A 93 0.03 -3.09 0.23
C TYR A 93 -0.15 -4.28 -0.71
N PHE A 94 -0.81 -4.03 -1.83
CA PHE A 94 -0.99 -5.05 -2.86
C PHE A 94 0.35 -5.53 -3.42
N ASN A 95 1.27 -4.60 -3.68
CA ASN A 95 2.63 -4.92 -4.09
C ASN A 95 3.30 -5.85 -3.06
N CYS A 96 3.35 -5.44 -1.79
CA CYS A 96 3.98 -6.20 -0.72
C CYS A 96 3.43 -7.63 -0.61
N LEU A 97 2.11 -7.77 -0.56
CA LEU A 97 1.46 -9.07 -0.41
C LEU A 97 1.69 -9.97 -1.62
N THR A 98 1.50 -9.43 -2.83
CA THR A 98 1.58 -10.22 -4.07
C THR A 98 3.01 -10.61 -4.36
N VAL A 99 3.94 -9.66 -4.39
CA VAL A 99 5.37 -9.94 -4.67
C VAL A 99 5.94 -10.86 -3.59
N GLY A 100 5.57 -10.63 -2.32
CA GLY A 100 5.97 -11.48 -1.21
C GLY A 100 5.52 -12.93 -1.40
N THR A 101 4.26 -13.14 -1.69
CA THR A 101 3.69 -14.48 -1.88
C THR A 101 4.30 -15.20 -3.09
N VAL A 102 4.42 -14.47 -4.22
CA VAL A 102 4.89 -15.02 -5.49
C VAL A 102 6.39 -15.35 -5.47
N MET A 103 7.20 -14.48 -4.85
CA MET A 103 8.65 -14.60 -4.92
C MET A 103 9.27 -15.44 -3.79
N ARG A 104 8.51 -15.74 -2.72
CA ARG A 104 8.98 -16.63 -1.62
C ARG A 104 9.57 -17.94 -2.12
N PRO A 105 8.87 -18.76 -2.92
CA PRO A 105 9.41 -20.05 -3.37
C PRO A 105 10.70 -19.92 -4.19
N VAL A 106 10.79 -18.81 -4.96
CA VAL A 106 11.98 -18.53 -5.79
C VAL A 106 13.17 -18.15 -4.92
N THR A 107 12.98 -17.21 -3.98
CA THR A 107 14.04 -16.75 -3.09
C THR A 107 14.54 -17.84 -2.16
N ASP A 108 13.65 -18.73 -1.69
CA ASP A 108 14.00 -19.88 -0.86
C ASP A 108 14.92 -20.85 -1.60
N LYS A 109 14.61 -21.15 -2.85
CA LYS A 109 15.46 -21.99 -3.68
C LYS A 109 16.90 -21.48 -3.78
N PHE A 110 17.06 -20.15 -3.86
CA PHE A 110 18.39 -19.51 -4.00
C PHE A 110 19.00 -19.12 -2.65
N LYS A 111 18.41 -19.59 -1.52
CA LYS A 111 18.87 -19.29 -0.15
C LYS A 111 19.04 -17.79 0.09
N ILE A 112 18.06 -17.00 -0.37
CA ILE A 112 17.93 -15.57 -0.07
C ILE A 112 17.10 -15.47 1.20
N THR A 113 17.58 -14.73 2.19
CA THR A 113 16.88 -14.61 3.48
C THR A 113 15.56 -13.87 3.33
N ARG A 114 14.62 -14.16 4.22
CA ARG A 114 13.32 -13.47 4.28
C ARG A 114 13.47 -11.98 4.53
N ALA A 115 14.46 -11.60 5.36
CA ALA A 115 14.77 -10.20 5.64
C ALA A 115 15.19 -9.45 4.37
N LYS A 116 16.02 -10.07 3.52
CA LYS A 116 16.44 -9.47 2.25
C LYS A 116 15.30 -9.39 1.24
N LEU A 117 14.44 -10.42 1.18
CA LEU A 117 13.24 -10.37 0.37
C LEU A 117 12.31 -9.25 0.84
N ALA A 118 12.05 -9.14 2.15
CA ALA A 118 11.22 -8.08 2.72
C ALA A 118 11.77 -6.69 2.40
N TYR A 119 13.08 -6.48 2.54
CA TYR A 119 13.73 -5.21 2.17
C TYR A 119 13.49 -4.83 0.70
N ILE A 120 13.64 -5.79 -0.23
CA ILE A 120 13.45 -5.51 -1.66
C ILE A 120 11.99 -5.20 -1.97
N ILE A 121 11.07 -5.92 -1.35
CA ILE A 121 9.63 -5.68 -1.52
C ILE A 121 9.26 -4.29 -1.00
N ASP A 122 9.68 -3.95 0.21
CA ASP A 122 9.45 -2.65 0.81
C ASP A 122 10.06 -1.50 -0.02
N ALA A 123 11.31 -1.69 -0.47
CA ALA A 123 12.02 -0.73 -1.32
C ALA A 123 11.42 -0.57 -2.73
N THR A 124 10.57 -1.49 -3.20
CA THR A 124 9.86 -1.39 -4.49
C THR A 124 8.38 -1.04 -4.33
N ALA A 125 7.78 -1.20 -3.16
CA ALA A 125 6.37 -0.93 -2.95
C ALA A 125 6.09 0.59 -2.91
N ALA A 126 6.24 1.23 -1.77
CA ALA A 126 5.96 2.64 -1.61
C ALA A 126 6.80 3.56 -2.54
N PRO A 127 8.12 3.35 -2.73
CA PRO A 127 8.90 4.20 -3.63
C PRO A 127 8.45 4.15 -5.09
N VAL A 128 7.92 3.01 -5.56
CA VAL A 128 7.41 2.92 -6.93
C VAL A 128 6.01 3.53 -7.01
N CYS A 129 5.12 3.27 -6.05
CA CYS A 129 3.77 3.82 -6.04
C CYS A 129 3.75 5.35 -6.02
N ILE A 130 4.69 5.98 -5.27
CA ILE A 130 4.73 7.46 -5.16
C ILE A 130 5.29 8.16 -6.39
N ILE A 131 5.92 7.45 -7.32
CA ILE A 131 6.37 8.00 -8.61
C ILE A 131 5.54 7.49 -9.78
N ALA A 132 4.61 6.58 -9.54
CA ALA A 132 3.71 6.06 -10.55
C ALA A 132 2.50 6.98 -10.71
N PRO A 133 2.20 7.50 -11.91
CA PRO A 133 1.13 8.46 -12.13
C PRO A 133 -0.27 7.88 -11.89
N VAL A 134 -0.40 6.56 -11.94
CA VAL A 134 -1.66 5.85 -11.71
C VAL A 134 -1.49 4.93 -10.50
N SER A 135 -1.66 5.49 -9.30
CA SER A 135 -1.51 4.74 -8.05
C SER A 135 -2.47 5.24 -6.98
N SER A 136 -2.68 4.44 -5.94
CA SER A 136 -3.42 4.86 -4.74
C SER A 136 -2.82 6.11 -4.09
N TRP A 137 -1.51 6.30 -4.21
CA TRP A 137 -0.78 7.46 -3.70
C TRP A 137 -1.06 8.74 -4.48
N ALA A 138 -1.18 8.65 -5.81
CA ALA A 138 -1.60 9.79 -6.63
C ALA A 138 -2.98 10.30 -6.19
N ALA A 139 -3.90 9.38 -5.91
CA ALA A 139 -5.22 9.69 -5.39
C ALA A 139 -5.16 10.34 -4.01
N ALA A 140 -4.36 9.78 -3.09
CA ALA A 140 -4.23 10.30 -1.73
C ALA A 140 -3.63 11.72 -1.72
N VAL A 141 -2.58 11.97 -2.52
CA VAL A 141 -1.99 13.31 -2.65
C VAL A 141 -3.00 14.30 -3.25
N ALA A 142 -3.73 13.90 -4.29
CA ALA A 142 -4.75 14.74 -4.90
C ALA A 142 -5.87 15.09 -3.92
N SER A 143 -6.32 14.15 -3.10
CA SER A 143 -7.38 14.37 -2.10
C SER A 143 -6.94 15.17 -0.87
N SER A 144 -5.63 15.36 -0.66
CA SER A 144 -5.10 16.18 0.43
C SER A 144 -5.11 17.68 0.14
N LEU A 145 -5.45 18.08 -1.09
CA LEU A 145 -5.57 19.49 -1.44
C LEU A 145 -6.88 20.07 -0.92
N PRO A 146 -6.87 21.32 -0.39
CA PRO A 146 -8.10 22.03 -0.07
C PRO A 146 -9.00 22.21 -1.30
N GLU A 147 -10.31 22.12 -1.15
CA GLU A 147 -11.28 22.37 -2.23
C GLU A 147 -11.15 23.77 -2.86
N SER A 148 -10.62 24.72 -2.11
CA SER A 148 -10.32 26.08 -2.57
C SER A 148 -9.07 26.18 -3.45
N SER A 149 -8.32 25.08 -3.65
CA SER A 149 -7.11 25.10 -4.46
C SER A 149 -7.44 25.29 -5.94
N THR A 150 -6.74 26.21 -6.59
CA THR A 150 -6.82 26.42 -8.05
C THR A 150 -5.92 25.43 -8.82
N ILE A 151 -5.14 24.64 -8.12
CA ILE A 151 -4.19 23.68 -8.70
C ILE A 151 -4.87 22.30 -8.73
N ASP A 152 -4.87 21.68 -9.91
CA ASP A 152 -5.32 20.31 -10.08
C ASP A 152 -4.38 19.34 -9.34
N GLY A 153 -4.96 18.46 -8.52
CA GLY A 153 -4.22 17.55 -7.66
C GLY A 153 -3.36 16.54 -8.42
N PHE A 154 -3.82 16.07 -9.56
CA PHE A 154 -3.06 15.16 -10.38
C PHE A 154 -1.86 15.85 -11.04
N SER A 155 -2.06 17.06 -11.57
CA SER A 155 -0.98 17.88 -12.12
C SER A 155 0.08 18.22 -11.07
N LEU A 156 -0.35 18.53 -9.84
CA LEU A 156 0.57 18.74 -8.73
C LEU A 156 1.37 17.48 -8.42
N PHE A 157 0.69 16.32 -8.33
CA PHE A 157 1.36 15.05 -8.10
C PHE A 157 2.43 14.76 -9.16
N LEU A 158 2.10 14.94 -10.46
CA LEU A 158 3.07 14.74 -11.54
C LEU A 158 4.30 15.66 -11.41
N GLN A 159 4.10 16.91 -10.98
CA GLN A 159 5.18 17.85 -10.76
C GLN A 159 6.07 17.46 -9.57
N THR A 160 5.56 16.75 -8.58
CA THR A 160 6.36 16.29 -7.42
C THR A 160 7.23 15.08 -7.73
N ILE A 161 6.91 14.27 -8.74
CA ILE A 161 7.64 13.04 -9.08
C ILE A 161 9.16 13.27 -9.24
N PRO A 162 9.65 14.26 -10.01
CA PRO A 162 11.09 14.50 -10.17
C PRO A 162 11.78 14.87 -8.85
N PHE A 163 11.06 15.48 -7.92
CA PHE A 163 11.58 15.94 -6.63
C PHE A 163 11.54 14.86 -5.55
N ASN A 164 10.96 13.71 -5.84
CA ASN A 164 10.91 12.58 -4.91
C ASN A 164 12.24 11.82 -4.87
N ILE A 165 13.27 12.53 -4.37
CA ILE A 165 14.68 12.07 -4.36
C ILE A 165 14.81 10.73 -3.63
N TYR A 166 14.05 10.53 -2.54
CA TYR A 166 14.10 9.28 -1.80
C TYR A 166 13.71 8.07 -2.66
N ALA A 167 12.62 8.17 -3.42
CA ALA A 167 12.17 7.08 -4.27
C ALA A 167 13.22 6.72 -5.34
N TRP A 168 13.75 7.72 -6.04
CA TRP A 168 14.78 7.52 -7.04
C TRP A 168 16.07 6.93 -6.47
N LEU A 169 16.54 7.45 -5.34
CA LEU A 169 17.76 6.96 -4.70
C LEU A 169 17.57 5.54 -4.15
N THR A 170 16.42 5.22 -3.58
CA THR A 170 16.12 3.88 -3.05
C THR A 170 16.14 2.84 -4.17
N ILE A 171 15.46 3.12 -5.28
CA ILE A 171 15.45 2.22 -6.45
C ILE A 171 16.87 2.07 -7.02
N LEU A 172 17.60 3.17 -7.20
CA LEU A 172 18.97 3.13 -7.69
C LEU A 172 19.88 2.33 -6.75
N PHE A 173 19.82 2.59 -5.45
CA PHE A 173 20.63 1.89 -4.46
C PHE A 173 20.32 0.39 -4.43
N MET A 174 19.06 0.01 -4.49
CA MET A 174 18.64 -1.39 -4.57
C MET A 174 19.17 -2.08 -5.83
N LEU A 175 19.07 -1.45 -6.99
CA LEU A 175 19.65 -1.98 -8.24
C LEU A 175 21.16 -2.14 -8.14
N LEU A 176 21.87 -1.19 -7.52
CA LEU A 176 23.32 -1.28 -7.26
C LEU A 176 23.68 -2.43 -6.32
N LEU A 177 22.89 -2.66 -5.25
CA LEU A 177 23.07 -3.80 -4.34
C LEU A 177 22.96 -5.14 -5.09
N ILE A 178 21.94 -5.28 -5.92
CA ILE A 178 21.72 -6.50 -6.71
C ILE A 178 22.86 -6.70 -7.71
N TRP A 179 23.26 -5.64 -8.43
CA TRP A 179 24.31 -5.71 -9.43
C TRP A 179 25.66 -6.07 -8.81
N ARG A 180 26.04 -5.42 -7.68
CA ARG A 180 27.28 -5.72 -6.97
C ARG A 180 27.24 -7.07 -6.24
N GLY A 181 26.04 -7.53 -5.86
CA GLY A 181 25.86 -8.78 -5.11
C GLY A 181 26.47 -8.75 -3.72
N ARG A 182 26.54 -7.58 -3.11
CA ARG A 182 27.07 -7.35 -1.76
C ARG A 182 26.01 -6.62 -0.92
N ASP A 183 25.88 -7.04 0.31
CA ASP A 183 25.05 -6.40 1.31
C ASP A 183 25.90 -5.49 2.19
N TYR A 184 25.27 -4.55 2.88
CA TYR A 184 25.94 -3.55 3.72
C TYR A 184 25.32 -3.52 5.11
N PHE A 185 26.09 -3.01 6.08
CA PHE A 185 25.67 -2.79 7.47
C PHE A 185 25.01 -4.03 8.13
N THR A 186 23.89 -3.81 8.78
CA THR A 186 23.17 -4.86 9.52
C THR A 186 22.66 -5.98 8.62
N MET A 187 22.27 -5.68 7.37
CA MET A 187 21.86 -6.69 6.40
C MET A 187 23.01 -7.64 6.06
N ALA A 188 24.21 -7.13 5.86
CA ALA A 188 25.40 -7.96 5.61
C ALA A 188 25.71 -8.88 6.79
N ALA A 189 25.61 -8.35 8.02
CA ALA A 189 25.81 -9.16 9.22
C ALA A 189 24.73 -10.24 9.39
N TYR A 190 23.47 -9.92 9.06
CA TYR A 190 22.37 -10.86 9.11
C TYR A 190 22.50 -11.98 8.07
N GLU A 191 22.80 -11.64 6.82
CA GLU A 191 23.04 -12.61 5.75
C GLU A 191 24.22 -13.53 6.06
N ALA A 192 25.32 -12.99 6.63
CA ALA A 192 26.48 -13.75 7.04
C ALA A 192 26.19 -14.72 8.19
N LYS A 193 25.39 -14.30 9.18
CA LYS A 193 24.99 -15.16 10.33
C LYS A 193 24.05 -16.27 9.91
N SER A 194 23.13 -15.99 8.99
CA SER A 194 22.15 -16.98 8.55
C SER A 194 22.77 -18.11 7.72
N HIS A 195 24.01 -17.96 7.19
CA HIS A 195 24.67 -18.89 6.29
C HIS A 195 23.75 -19.43 5.17
N GLY A 196 22.72 -18.67 4.82
CA GLY A 196 21.67 -19.08 3.90
C GLY A 196 20.67 -20.06 4.51
N GLU A 197 20.65 -20.24 5.83
CA GLU A 197 19.55 -20.92 6.52
C GLU A 197 18.33 -19.98 6.55
N LEU A 198 17.19 -20.54 6.20
CA LEU A 198 15.92 -19.82 6.27
C LEU A 198 15.52 -19.72 7.74
N ILE A 199 15.81 -18.60 8.40
CA ILE A 199 15.28 -18.33 9.73
C ILE A 199 13.79 -18.00 9.57
N ILE A 200 12.99 -19.04 9.65
CA ILE A 200 11.52 -18.95 9.60
C ILE A 200 11.05 -18.93 11.04
N ALA A 201 10.45 -17.82 11.48
CA ALA A 201 9.76 -17.79 12.76
C ALA A 201 8.63 -18.85 12.76
N GLU A 202 8.38 -19.50 13.88
CA GLU A 202 7.39 -20.60 13.97
C GLU A 202 5.97 -20.15 13.57
N GLU A 203 5.62 -18.90 13.81
CA GLU A 203 4.37 -18.29 13.35
C GLU A 203 4.20 -18.33 11.82
N TYR A 204 5.29 -18.14 11.08
CA TYR A 204 5.28 -18.22 9.61
C TYR A 204 5.23 -19.65 9.09
N ARG A 205 5.78 -20.63 9.80
CA ARG A 205 5.62 -22.06 9.46
C ARG A 205 4.17 -22.50 9.50
N GLN A 206 3.37 -21.98 10.43
CA GLN A 206 1.94 -22.29 10.49
C GLN A 206 1.16 -21.66 9.33
N SER A 207 1.57 -20.48 8.85
CA SER A 207 1.00 -19.86 7.64
C SER A 207 1.40 -20.63 6.37
N GLU A 208 2.63 -21.10 6.27
CA GLU A 208 3.09 -21.95 5.13
C GLU A 208 2.38 -23.30 5.08
N ASN A 209 2.10 -23.91 6.21
CA ASN A 209 1.32 -25.16 6.28
C ASN A 209 -0.14 -24.95 5.83
N LYS A 210 -0.72 -23.77 6.07
CA LYS A 210 -2.04 -23.41 5.53
C LYS A 210 -2.01 -23.16 4.00
N LEU A 211 -0.90 -22.63 3.47
CA LEU A 211 -0.65 -22.50 2.03
C LEU A 211 -0.40 -23.85 1.35
N GLY A 212 0.01 -24.88 2.10
CA GLY A 212 0.26 -26.23 1.60
C GLY A 212 -0.98 -27.00 1.12
N GLU A 213 -2.20 -26.57 1.49
CA GLU A 213 -3.47 -27.07 0.96
C GLU A 213 -3.88 -26.39 -0.35
N SER A 214 -2.92 -25.97 -1.14
CA SER A 214 -3.14 -25.18 -2.33
C SER A 214 -3.81 -25.97 -3.47
N GLY A 215 -4.64 -25.27 -4.24
CA GLY A 215 -5.28 -25.81 -5.46
C GLY A 215 -4.28 -26.16 -6.57
N ASN A 216 -4.79 -26.69 -7.67
CA ASN A 216 -4.02 -27.06 -8.88
C ASN A 216 -3.86 -25.89 -9.85
N GLY A 217 -3.68 -24.67 -9.34
CA GLY A 217 -3.52 -23.47 -10.14
C GLY A 217 -2.29 -23.50 -11.04
N LYS A 218 -2.41 -22.89 -12.19
CA LYS A 218 -1.33 -22.70 -13.19
C LYS A 218 -0.84 -21.26 -13.14
N ILE A 219 0.29 -20.97 -13.77
CA ILE A 219 0.86 -19.61 -13.88
C ILE A 219 -0.16 -18.59 -14.43
N ILE A 220 -1.01 -19.00 -15.35
CA ILE A 220 -2.05 -18.14 -15.91
C ILE A 220 -3.07 -17.70 -14.86
N ASP A 221 -3.27 -18.50 -13.82
CA ASP A 221 -4.20 -18.22 -12.73
C ASP A 221 -3.64 -17.18 -11.75
N LEU A 222 -2.36 -16.83 -11.86
CA LEU A 222 -1.74 -15.68 -11.21
C LEU A 222 -1.77 -14.46 -12.13
N ILE A 223 -1.23 -14.61 -13.35
CA ILE A 223 -0.96 -13.47 -14.23
C ILE A 223 -2.27 -12.83 -14.73
N LEU A 224 -3.26 -13.64 -15.12
CA LEU A 224 -4.48 -13.13 -15.73
C LEU A 224 -5.35 -12.33 -14.76
N PRO A 225 -5.64 -12.79 -13.52
CA PRO A 225 -6.37 -11.96 -12.55
C PRO A 225 -5.66 -10.64 -12.21
N LEU A 226 -4.32 -10.65 -12.12
CA LEU A 226 -3.54 -9.44 -11.88
C LEU A 226 -3.62 -8.47 -13.07
N ALA A 227 -3.46 -8.97 -14.29
CA ALA A 227 -3.58 -8.14 -15.49
C ALA A 227 -5.00 -7.55 -15.63
N VAL A 228 -6.03 -8.34 -15.32
CA VAL A 228 -7.42 -7.87 -15.30
C VAL A 228 -7.64 -6.84 -14.20
N LEU A 229 -7.08 -7.05 -13.00
CA LEU A 229 -7.16 -6.06 -11.92
C LEU A 229 -6.57 -4.72 -12.39
N ILE A 230 -5.34 -4.73 -12.92
CA ILE A 230 -4.68 -3.51 -13.41
C ILE A 230 -5.54 -2.83 -14.48
N GLY A 231 -5.99 -3.58 -15.48
CA GLY A 231 -6.83 -3.06 -16.57
C GLY A 231 -8.16 -2.49 -16.07
N CYS A 232 -8.83 -3.19 -15.16
CA CYS A 232 -10.10 -2.73 -14.59
C CYS A 232 -9.92 -1.53 -13.66
N CYS A 233 -8.83 -1.44 -12.90
CA CYS A 233 -8.54 -0.26 -12.09
C CYS A 233 -8.25 0.96 -12.96
N ILE A 234 -7.45 0.83 -14.02
CA ILE A 234 -7.23 1.91 -14.99
C ILE A 234 -8.55 2.34 -15.64
N PHE A 235 -9.38 1.38 -16.05
CA PHE A 235 -10.71 1.69 -16.58
C PHE A 235 -11.59 2.41 -15.55
N GLY A 236 -11.60 1.96 -14.30
CA GLY A 236 -12.36 2.57 -13.21
C GLY A 236 -11.95 4.01 -12.94
N LEU A 237 -10.64 4.31 -12.97
CA LEU A 237 -10.11 5.67 -12.84
C LEU A 237 -10.58 6.56 -14.02
N LEU A 238 -10.44 6.08 -15.25
CA LEU A 238 -10.91 6.81 -16.43
C LEU A 238 -12.42 7.02 -16.42
N TYR A 239 -13.18 6.01 -15.98
CA TYR A 239 -14.64 6.07 -15.89
C TYR A 239 -15.09 7.16 -14.90
N THR A 240 -14.52 7.19 -13.69
CA THR A 240 -14.85 8.21 -12.69
C THR A 240 -14.40 9.62 -13.10
N GLY A 241 -13.37 9.71 -13.94
CA GLY A 241 -12.87 10.97 -14.49
C GLY A 241 -13.65 11.51 -15.68
N GLY A 242 -14.68 10.79 -16.17
CA GLY A 242 -15.56 11.28 -17.23
C GLY A 242 -15.11 10.95 -18.66
N ILE A 243 -14.35 9.87 -18.86
CA ILE A 243 -13.97 9.40 -20.22
C ILE A 243 -15.20 9.10 -21.08
N MET A 244 -16.31 8.63 -20.47
CA MET A 244 -17.57 8.37 -21.16
C MET A 244 -18.30 9.66 -21.57
N GLU A 245 -17.94 10.79 -20.98
CA GLU A 245 -18.46 12.13 -21.33
C GLU A 245 -17.65 12.80 -22.44
N GLY A 246 -16.65 12.10 -23.00
CA GLY A 246 -15.81 12.59 -24.09
C GLY A 246 -14.58 13.39 -23.67
N LYS A 247 -14.20 13.35 -22.39
CA LYS A 247 -12.94 13.94 -21.92
C LYS A 247 -11.73 13.21 -22.49
N SER A 248 -10.63 13.91 -22.68
CA SER A 248 -9.36 13.29 -23.08
C SER A 248 -8.81 12.39 -21.94
N ILE A 249 -8.00 11.38 -22.29
CA ILE A 249 -7.39 10.48 -21.30
C ILE A 249 -6.65 11.23 -20.19
N PRO A 250 -5.77 12.24 -20.48
CA PRO A 250 -5.10 12.99 -19.43
C PRO A 250 -6.07 13.76 -18.52
N THR A 251 -7.10 14.39 -19.11
CA THR A 251 -8.11 15.13 -18.35
C THR A 251 -8.95 14.19 -17.48
N ALA A 252 -9.32 13.02 -18.00
CA ALA A 252 -10.06 12.02 -17.23
C ALA A 252 -9.23 11.47 -16.05
N PHE A 253 -7.92 11.31 -16.20
CA PHE A 253 -7.06 10.96 -15.07
C PHE A 253 -6.93 12.09 -14.05
N ALA A 254 -6.88 13.33 -14.48
CA ALA A 254 -6.81 14.51 -13.60
C ALA A 254 -8.08 14.65 -12.74
N ASP A 255 -9.25 14.50 -13.37
CA ASP A 255 -10.56 14.68 -12.72
C ASP A 255 -11.10 13.41 -12.04
N CYS A 256 -10.30 12.32 -11.92
CA CYS A 256 -10.82 11.05 -11.43
C CYS A 256 -11.04 11.05 -9.92
N GLU A 257 -12.17 10.46 -9.48
CA GLU A 257 -12.38 10.04 -8.10
C GLU A 257 -11.66 8.70 -7.86
N ALA A 258 -10.35 8.76 -7.57
CA ALA A 258 -9.50 7.59 -7.62
C ALA A 258 -9.95 6.47 -6.65
N ALA A 259 -10.34 6.80 -5.42
CA ALA A 259 -10.83 5.81 -4.45
C ALA A 259 -12.04 5.03 -4.99
N ARG A 260 -13.00 5.73 -5.61
CA ARG A 260 -14.19 5.14 -6.22
C ARG A 260 -13.85 4.33 -7.48
N GLY A 261 -12.95 4.85 -8.30
CA GLY A 261 -12.46 4.14 -9.50
C GLY A 261 -11.78 2.82 -9.17
N LEU A 262 -10.95 2.79 -8.13
CA LEU A 262 -10.27 1.59 -7.65
C LEU A 262 -11.26 0.55 -7.09
N VAL A 263 -12.34 0.97 -6.38
CA VAL A 263 -13.41 0.06 -5.92
C VAL A 263 -14.10 -0.60 -7.11
N ILE A 264 -14.50 0.17 -8.12
CA ILE A 264 -15.15 -0.34 -9.32
C ILE A 264 -14.23 -1.35 -10.02
N GLY A 265 -12.97 -0.99 -10.24
CA GLY A 265 -11.99 -1.84 -10.90
C GLY A 265 -11.72 -3.15 -10.16
N SER A 266 -11.49 -3.08 -8.85
CA SER A 266 -11.23 -4.27 -8.03
C SER A 266 -12.46 -5.19 -7.92
N PHE A 267 -13.66 -4.62 -7.85
CA PHE A 267 -14.91 -5.40 -7.83
C PHE A 267 -15.12 -6.17 -9.13
N ILE A 268 -14.93 -5.52 -10.28
CA ILE A 268 -15.01 -6.18 -11.59
C ILE A 268 -13.95 -7.28 -11.71
N ALA A 269 -12.72 -7.01 -11.27
CA ALA A 269 -11.64 -8.00 -11.27
C ALA A 269 -11.93 -9.20 -10.36
N LEU A 270 -12.59 -8.98 -9.21
CA LEU A 270 -12.99 -10.05 -8.31
C LEU A 270 -14.08 -10.94 -8.94
N ILE A 271 -15.10 -10.33 -9.58
CA ILE A 271 -16.13 -11.07 -10.33
C ILE A 271 -15.49 -11.87 -11.46
N PHE A 272 -14.58 -11.25 -12.22
CA PHE A 272 -13.84 -11.96 -13.27
C PHE A 272 -13.09 -13.17 -12.70
N THR A 273 -12.36 -12.99 -11.60
CA THR A 273 -11.58 -14.05 -10.96
C THR A 273 -12.49 -15.18 -10.47
N PHE A 274 -13.64 -14.86 -9.91
CA PHE A 274 -14.66 -15.84 -9.54
C PHE A 274 -15.10 -16.67 -10.75
N CYS A 275 -15.55 -16.00 -11.83
CA CYS A 275 -16.00 -16.64 -13.06
C CYS A 275 -14.90 -17.42 -13.76
N PHE A 276 -13.65 -17.04 -13.58
CA PHE A 276 -12.49 -17.69 -14.16
C PHE A 276 -12.03 -18.93 -13.37
N TYR A 277 -12.09 -18.88 -12.04
CA TYR A 277 -11.58 -19.96 -11.19
C TYR A 277 -12.59 -21.09 -10.97
N ILE A 278 -13.87 -20.76 -10.74
CA ILE A 278 -14.88 -21.76 -10.38
C ILE A 278 -15.15 -22.75 -11.51
N PRO A 279 -15.44 -22.33 -12.78
CA PRO A 279 -15.72 -23.28 -13.87
C PRO A 279 -14.51 -24.12 -14.24
N ARG A 280 -13.31 -23.61 -14.01
CA ARG A 280 -12.05 -24.34 -14.29
C ARG A 280 -11.63 -25.27 -13.15
N GLY A 281 -12.37 -25.27 -12.05
CA GLY A 281 -12.03 -26.10 -10.88
C GLY A 281 -10.73 -25.72 -10.17
N VAL A 282 -10.23 -24.49 -10.38
CA VAL A 282 -9.04 -23.97 -9.69
C VAL A 282 -9.32 -23.79 -8.20
N LEU A 283 -10.48 -23.22 -7.88
CA LEU A 283 -11.03 -23.15 -6.53
C LEU A 283 -12.47 -23.68 -6.52
N SER A 284 -12.84 -24.36 -5.43
CA SER A 284 -14.25 -24.69 -5.19
C SER A 284 -15.01 -23.45 -4.69
N PHE A 285 -16.32 -23.40 -4.93
CA PHE A 285 -17.17 -22.31 -4.44
C PHE A 285 -17.01 -22.08 -2.92
N SER A 286 -17.05 -23.16 -2.13
CA SER A 286 -16.87 -23.07 -0.68
C SER A 286 -15.51 -22.48 -0.28
N ARG A 287 -14.45 -22.82 -1.02
CA ARG A 287 -13.10 -22.27 -0.76
C ARG A 287 -13.02 -20.79 -1.15
N PHE A 288 -13.62 -20.40 -2.27
CA PHE A 288 -13.71 -19.00 -2.65
C PHE A 288 -14.48 -18.17 -1.61
N CYS A 289 -15.59 -18.68 -1.05
CA CYS A 289 -16.29 -18.02 0.03
C CYS A 289 -15.43 -17.85 1.30
N LYS A 290 -14.54 -18.80 1.60
CA LYS A 290 -13.58 -18.66 2.70
C LYS A 290 -12.56 -17.54 2.42
N CYS A 291 -12.14 -17.35 1.17
CA CYS A 291 -11.24 -16.26 0.80
C CYS A 291 -11.86 -14.88 1.09
N LEU A 292 -13.19 -14.73 1.02
CA LEU A 292 -13.87 -13.48 1.40
C LEU A 292 -13.59 -13.10 2.85
N THR A 293 -13.68 -14.07 3.76
CA THR A 293 -13.42 -13.83 5.19
C THR A 293 -11.94 -13.66 5.47
N MET A 294 -11.09 -14.51 4.89
CA MET A 294 -9.65 -14.47 5.13
C MET A 294 -9.03 -13.20 4.57
N GLY A 295 -9.38 -12.78 3.35
CA GLY A 295 -8.88 -11.56 2.75
C GLY A 295 -9.30 -10.31 3.53
N PHE A 296 -10.50 -10.30 4.14
CA PHE A 296 -10.89 -9.23 5.06
C PHE A 296 -10.00 -9.20 6.31
N VAL A 297 -9.75 -10.37 6.91
CA VAL A 297 -8.90 -10.50 8.11
C VAL A 297 -7.48 -10.03 7.82
N ASP A 298 -6.91 -10.36 6.66
CA ASP A 298 -5.57 -9.94 6.27
C ASP A 298 -5.42 -8.42 6.18
N MET A 299 -6.49 -7.72 5.79
CA MET A 299 -6.52 -6.25 5.69
C MET A 299 -6.89 -5.55 6.99
N THR A 300 -7.32 -6.25 8.04
CA THR A 300 -7.83 -5.65 9.27
C THR A 300 -6.82 -4.68 9.92
N SER A 301 -5.54 -5.03 9.96
CA SER A 301 -4.51 -4.18 10.55
C SER A 301 -4.34 -2.86 9.78
N ALA A 302 -4.33 -2.92 8.45
CA ALA A 302 -4.23 -1.74 7.60
C ALA A 302 -5.47 -0.85 7.75
N ILE A 303 -6.66 -1.43 7.70
CA ILE A 303 -7.93 -0.73 7.90
C ILE A 303 -7.96 -0.01 9.26
N PHE A 304 -7.56 -0.70 10.33
CA PHE A 304 -7.57 -0.12 11.68
C PHE A 304 -6.62 1.08 11.81
N ILE A 305 -5.41 0.96 11.25
CA ILE A 305 -4.43 2.07 11.24
C ILE A 305 -4.95 3.25 10.44
N LEU A 306 -5.54 3.03 9.27
CA LEU A 306 -6.11 4.10 8.44
C LEU A 306 -7.26 4.81 9.14
N CYS A 307 -8.18 4.08 9.76
CA CYS A 307 -9.26 4.70 10.53
C CYS A 307 -8.73 5.63 11.65
N LEU A 308 -7.70 5.20 12.37
CA LEU A 308 -7.08 6.03 13.40
C LEU A 308 -6.31 7.22 12.80
N ALA A 309 -5.61 7.04 11.70
CA ALA A 309 -4.84 8.09 11.03
C ALA A 309 -5.77 9.20 10.52
N TRP A 310 -6.85 8.86 9.82
CA TRP A 310 -7.83 9.84 9.34
C TRP A 310 -8.54 10.56 10.49
N THR A 311 -8.83 9.83 11.59
CA THR A 311 -9.43 10.46 12.78
C THR A 311 -8.47 11.47 13.42
N LEU A 312 -7.18 11.12 13.52
CA LEU A 312 -6.18 12.04 14.06
C LEU A 312 -6.02 13.28 13.16
N SER A 313 -5.98 13.08 11.84
CA SER A 313 -5.95 14.17 10.87
C SER A 313 -7.15 15.10 11.03
N ALA A 314 -8.36 14.55 11.15
CA ALA A 314 -9.57 15.33 11.37
C ALA A 314 -9.54 16.11 12.69
N VAL A 315 -9.07 15.51 13.79
CA VAL A 315 -8.88 16.21 15.08
C VAL A 315 -7.92 17.41 14.95
N CYS A 316 -6.89 17.27 14.12
CA CYS A 316 -5.92 18.35 13.85
C CYS A 316 -6.45 19.41 12.87
N GLY A 317 -7.54 19.12 12.16
CA GLY A 317 -8.16 19.96 11.13
C GLY A 317 -8.75 21.26 11.66
N GLU A 318 -9.21 22.10 10.70
CA GLU A 318 -9.72 23.47 10.96
C GLU A 318 -10.96 23.49 11.88
N GLU A 319 -11.80 22.46 11.81
CA GLU A 319 -13.04 22.37 12.61
C GLU A 319 -12.79 22.13 14.11
N TYR A 320 -11.61 21.58 14.47
CA TYR A 320 -11.30 21.18 15.83
C TYR A 320 -10.08 21.95 16.38
N LEU A 321 -8.90 21.37 16.36
CA LEU A 321 -7.71 22.00 16.93
C LEU A 321 -7.07 23.06 16.03
N ASN A 322 -7.39 23.07 14.74
CA ASN A 322 -6.83 24.00 13.76
C ASN A 322 -5.30 24.15 13.85
N LEU A 323 -4.60 23.00 13.94
CA LEU A 323 -3.14 23.02 14.06
C LEU A 323 -2.46 23.71 12.88
N GLY A 324 -3.01 23.56 11.67
CA GLY A 324 -2.53 24.25 10.47
C GLY A 324 -2.58 25.78 10.61
N GLY A 325 -3.69 26.33 11.10
CA GLY A 325 -3.85 27.75 11.37
C GLY A 325 -2.90 28.25 12.45
N TYR A 326 -2.72 27.46 13.53
CA TYR A 326 -1.76 27.79 14.58
C TYR A 326 -0.32 27.85 14.04
N VAL A 327 0.12 26.83 13.34
CA VAL A 327 1.46 26.79 12.72
C VAL A 327 1.61 27.96 11.74
N GLY A 328 0.60 28.22 10.90
CA GLY A 328 0.58 29.35 9.98
C GLY A 328 0.76 30.69 10.70
N SER A 329 0.11 30.91 11.85
CA SER A 329 0.25 32.13 12.64
C SER A 329 1.65 32.32 13.23
N VAL A 330 2.28 31.23 13.67
CA VAL A 330 3.67 31.24 14.21
C VAL A 330 4.68 31.52 13.08
N VAL A 331 4.45 30.94 11.92
CA VAL A 331 5.36 31.06 10.76
C VAL A 331 5.25 32.43 10.08
N SER A 332 4.05 32.98 9.95
CA SER A 332 3.84 34.29 9.30
C SER A 332 4.56 35.46 10.02
N GLY A 333 4.87 35.27 11.32
CA GLY A 333 5.65 36.23 12.07
C GLY A 333 7.18 36.14 11.92
N ASN A 334 7.71 35.07 11.28
CA ASN A 334 9.15 34.82 11.25
C ASN A 334 9.61 34.11 9.95
N ALA A 335 10.17 34.88 9.03
CA ALA A 335 10.63 34.39 7.72
C ALA A 335 11.70 33.25 7.82
N GLN A 336 12.48 33.21 8.92
CA GLN A 336 13.48 32.13 9.10
C GLN A 336 12.80 30.80 9.45
N ILE A 337 11.73 30.80 10.22
CA ILE A 337 10.94 29.61 10.56
C ILE A 337 10.23 29.11 9.28
N ALA A 338 9.68 30.01 8.46
CA ALA A 338 9.07 29.65 7.17
C ALA A 338 10.03 28.89 6.26
N MET A 339 11.30 29.28 6.21
CA MET A 339 12.33 28.64 5.40
C MET A 339 12.70 27.23 5.92
N LEU A 340 12.58 26.98 7.23
CA LEU A 340 12.86 25.71 7.87
C LEU A 340 11.65 24.76 7.88
N LEU A 341 10.46 25.24 7.57
CA LEU A 341 9.21 24.49 7.64
C LEU A 341 9.24 23.16 6.89
N PRO A 342 9.73 23.09 5.63
CA PRO A 342 9.80 21.82 4.90
C PRO A 342 10.69 20.78 5.62
N ALA A 343 11.82 21.21 6.19
CA ALA A 343 12.72 20.32 6.91
C ALA A 343 12.10 19.86 8.22
N LEU A 344 11.34 20.72 8.90
CA LEU A 344 10.64 20.39 10.14
C LEU A 344 9.51 19.38 9.88
N PHE A 345 8.70 19.59 8.86
CA PHE A 345 7.69 18.62 8.42
C PHE A 345 8.29 17.29 8.06
N PHE A 346 9.42 17.29 7.34
CA PHE A 346 10.14 16.05 7.02
C PHE A 346 10.57 15.30 8.29
N CYS A 347 11.12 15.98 9.29
CA CYS A 347 11.53 15.36 10.55
C CYS A 347 10.33 14.80 11.34
N VAL A 348 9.21 15.53 11.37
CA VAL A 348 7.98 15.09 12.04
C VAL A 348 7.41 13.87 11.32
N ALA A 349 7.27 13.92 9.99
CA ALA A 349 6.79 12.81 9.18
C ALA A 349 7.67 11.56 9.33
N LEU A 350 9.01 11.75 9.38
CA LEU A 350 9.95 10.66 9.64
C LEU A 350 9.70 10.02 11.02
N GLY A 351 9.51 10.84 12.05
CA GLY A 351 9.20 10.37 13.40
C GLY A 351 7.87 9.62 13.47
N LEU A 352 6.84 10.12 12.81
CA LEU A 352 5.52 9.49 12.72
C LEU A 352 5.59 8.18 11.93
N GLY A 353 6.25 8.17 10.78
CA GLY A 353 6.44 6.96 9.97
C GLY A 353 7.19 5.87 10.72
N PHE A 354 8.21 6.23 11.49
CA PHE A 354 8.94 5.29 12.36
C PHE A 354 8.05 4.76 13.51
N ALA A 355 7.26 5.62 14.12
CA ALA A 355 6.40 5.25 15.25
C ALA A 355 5.18 4.41 14.83
N THR A 356 4.58 4.70 13.67
CA THR A 356 3.38 4.02 13.15
C THR A 356 3.71 2.77 12.34
N GLY A 357 4.90 2.72 11.75
CA GLY A 357 5.32 1.64 10.87
C GLY A 357 4.53 1.56 9.56
N THR A 358 3.85 2.63 9.16
CA THR A 358 3.05 2.69 7.94
C THR A 358 3.18 4.05 7.26
N SER A 359 3.25 4.02 5.93
CA SER A 359 3.26 5.22 5.09
C SER A 359 1.94 6.00 5.19
N TRP A 360 0.82 5.31 5.25
CA TRP A 360 -0.51 5.92 5.36
C TRP A 360 -0.71 6.67 6.70
N GLY A 361 -0.08 6.22 7.77
CA GLY A 361 -0.15 6.88 9.07
C GLY A 361 0.58 8.22 9.14
N THR A 362 1.29 8.63 8.09
CA THR A 362 2.00 9.92 8.00
C THR A 362 1.33 10.91 7.06
N PHE A 363 0.26 10.50 6.39
CA PHE A 363 -0.48 11.35 5.44
C PHE A 363 -1.46 12.33 6.11
N GLY A 364 -1.84 12.08 7.35
CA GLY A 364 -2.80 12.89 8.09
C GLY A 364 -2.24 14.16 8.70
#